data_7c6cc8d8785f43b7949b516aaeebd331
#
_entry.id   7c6cc8d8785f43b7949b516aaeebd331
#
_cell.length_a   1.000
_cell.length_b   1.000
_cell.length_c   1.000
_cell.angle_alpha   90.00
_cell.angle_beta   90.00
_cell.angle_gamma   90.00
#
_symmetry.space_group_name_H-M   'P 1'
#
loop_
_entity.id
_entity.type
_entity.pdbx_description
1 polymer ?
#
loop_
_entity_poly.entity_id
_entity_poly.type
_entity_poly.pdbx_seq_one_letter_code
_entity_poly.pdbx_strand_id
1 'polypeptide(L)'
;KEKLAKAKAELAEAKAEEERMAQIDKKPGRFFEDQPDVNDDYQFHFIYLITLDGKDTELDISGWLEKRLTTVNNKFEKWSKKNKKSNGIGQKFKFDYRKDGKLDITFVRTNISKKKLGAHDSPNDIIYSYLRAEGFDNPKKVYATFTGFKSKRGNSDGGEGGVPYMVIYSPAVKSYGQPDMDIVILHEMFHAQGAAYACGKRTYDGTHVKGSDI
;
A
#
# COMPACT_ATOMS: atom_id res chain seq x y z
N LYS A 1 -25.56 -34.27 -10.60
CA LYS A 1 -25.84 -33.29 -11.69
C LYS A 1 -26.25 -31.92 -11.10
N GLU A 2 -27.11 -31.89 -10.09
CA GLU A 2 -27.61 -30.65 -9.46
C GLU A 2 -26.50 -29.80 -8.80
N LYS A 3 -25.57 -30.43 -8.04
CA LYS A 3 -24.42 -29.72 -7.43
C LYS A 3 -23.53 -29.04 -8.50
N LEU A 4 -23.33 -29.70 -9.65
CA LEU A 4 -22.52 -29.15 -10.73
C LEU A 4 -23.23 -27.97 -11.43
N ALA A 5 -24.54 -28.08 -11.60
CA ALA A 5 -25.35 -27.00 -12.17
C ALA A 5 -25.34 -25.76 -11.25
N LYS A 6 -25.49 -25.97 -9.94
CA LYS A 6 -25.42 -24.90 -8.94
C LYS A 6 -24.05 -24.22 -8.94
N ALA A 7 -22.94 -24.99 -8.91
CA ALA A 7 -21.60 -24.44 -8.96
C ALA A 7 -21.32 -23.65 -10.24
N LYS A 8 -21.84 -24.08 -11.38
CA LYS A 8 -21.72 -23.32 -12.65
C LYS A 8 -22.51 -22.04 -12.62
N ALA A 9 -23.70 -22.03 -12.02
CA ALA A 9 -24.52 -20.82 -11.88
C ALA A 9 -23.82 -19.80 -10.96
N GLU A 10 -23.31 -20.25 -9.80
CA GLU A 10 -22.56 -19.40 -8.88
C GLU A 10 -21.30 -18.80 -9.52
N LEU A 11 -20.58 -19.57 -10.34
CA LEU A 11 -19.41 -19.09 -11.07
C LEU A 11 -19.79 -18.06 -12.13
N ALA A 12 -20.89 -18.27 -12.83
CA ALA A 12 -21.37 -17.31 -13.84
C ALA A 12 -21.81 -15.99 -13.21
N GLU A 13 -22.52 -16.06 -12.08
CA GLU A 13 -22.93 -14.88 -11.32
C GLU A 13 -21.71 -14.10 -10.78
N ALA A 14 -20.71 -14.80 -10.23
CA ALA A 14 -19.47 -14.19 -9.75
C ALA A 14 -18.72 -13.47 -10.89
N LYS A 15 -18.62 -14.07 -12.07
CA LYS A 15 -18.01 -13.43 -13.25
C LYS A 15 -18.78 -12.20 -13.73
N ALA A 16 -20.10 -12.28 -13.77
CA ALA A 16 -20.94 -11.15 -14.17
C ALA A 16 -20.79 -9.98 -13.19
N GLU A 17 -20.68 -10.26 -11.89
CA GLU A 17 -20.44 -9.24 -10.88
C GLU A 17 -19.05 -8.63 -11.03
N GLU A 18 -18.03 -9.44 -11.28
CA GLU A 18 -16.66 -8.97 -11.54
C GLU A 18 -16.60 -8.03 -12.74
N GLU A 19 -17.23 -8.41 -13.86
CA GLU A 19 -17.33 -7.57 -15.06
C GLU A 19 -18.08 -6.25 -14.78
N ARG A 20 -19.17 -6.32 -14.01
CA ARG A 20 -19.93 -5.14 -13.59
C ARG A 20 -19.06 -4.19 -12.76
N MET A 21 -18.33 -4.72 -11.79
CA MET A 21 -17.44 -3.92 -10.95
C MET A 21 -16.28 -3.33 -11.75
N ALA A 22 -15.70 -4.09 -12.68
CA ALA A 22 -14.66 -3.60 -13.57
C ALA A 22 -15.12 -2.41 -14.41
N GLN A 23 -16.39 -2.38 -14.87
CA GLN A 23 -16.94 -1.22 -15.58
C GLN A 23 -17.13 0.00 -14.65
N ILE A 24 -17.58 -0.21 -13.41
CA ILE A 24 -17.73 0.85 -12.41
C ILE A 24 -16.37 1.47 -12.05
N ASP A 25 -15.33 0.66 -12.02
CA ASP A 25 -13.98 1.10 -11.67
C ASP A 25 -13.28 1.85 -12.81
N LYS A 26 -13.74 1.74 -14.05
CA LYS A 26 -13.19 2.50 -15.18
C LYS A 26 -13.49 3.98 -15.03
N LYS A 27 -12.45 4.74 -14.68
CA LYS A 27 -12.52 6.19 -14.51
C LYS A 27 -11.40 6.89 -15.27
N PRO A 28 -11.61 8.08 -15.80
CA PRO A 28 -10.54 8.85 -16.46
C PRO A 28 -9.33 9.04 -15.56
N GLY A 29 -8.16 8.73 -16.08
CA GLY A 29 -6.88 8.88 -15.36
C GLY A 29 -6.50 7.73 -14.42
N ARG A 30 -7.32 6.68 -14.34
CA ARG A 30 -7.03 5.47 -13.55
C ARG A 30 -6.26 4.46 -14.38
N PHE A 31 -5.27 3.84 -13.76
CA PHE A 31 -4.47 2.77 -14.32
C PHE A 31 -4.69 1.48 -13.53
N PHE A 32 -4.83 0.37 -14.24
CA PHE A 32 -5.07 -0.96 -13.67
C PHE A 32 -3.82 -1.84 -13.72
N GLU A 33 -2.77 -1.33 -14.31
CA GLU A 33 -1.49 -2.01 -14.50
C GLU A 33 -0.35 -1.05 -14.14
N ASP A 34 0.75 -1.60 -13.68
CA ASP A 34 2.02 -0.93 -13.51
C ASP A 34 2.48 -0.38 -14.87
N GLN A 35 2.70 0.92 -14.96
CA GLN A 35 3.09 1.56 -16.21
C GLN A 35 4.59 1.35 -16.48
N PRO A 36 5.04 1.40 -17.74
CA PRO A 36 6.44 1.21 -18.06
C PRO A 36 7.34 2.20 -17.33
N ASP A 37 8.33 1.67 -16.60
CA ASP A 37 9.31 2.43 -15.84
C ASP A 37 10.04 3.48 -16.69
N VAL A 38 10.27 4.65 -16.12
CA VAL A 38 11.06 5.73 -16.75
C VAL A 38 12.56 5.58 -16.50
N ASN A 39 12.94 4.74 -15.55
CA ASN A 39 14.33 4.40 -15.23
C ASN A 39 14.40 2.97 -14.65
N ASP A 40 15.61 2.46 -14.43
CA ASP A 40 15.87 1.11 -13.93
C ASP A 40 16.30 1.10 -12.44
N ASP A 41 15.93 2.12 -11.67
CA ASP A 41 16.24 2.23 -10.25
C ASP A 41 15.35 1.35 -9.37
N TYR A 42 15.82 1.08 -8.15
CA TYR A 42 14.94 0.58 -7.09
C TYR A 42 13.99 1.70 -6.65
N GLN A 43 12.68 1.43 -6.65
CA GLN A 43 11.67 2.46 -6.43
C GLN A 43 10.43 1.95 -5.70
N PHE A 44 9.68 2.87 -5.07
CA PHE A 44 8.38 2.58 -4.51
C PHE A 44 7.32 2.72 -5.60
N HIS A 45 6.61 1.64 -5.86
CA HIS A 45 5.40 1.62 -6.66
C HIS A 45 4.17 1.69 -5.75
N PHE A 46 3.17 2.46 -6.13
CA PHE A 46 2.01 2.75 -5.29
C PHE A 46 0.76 2.03 -5.79
N ILE A 47 0.04 1.40 -4.86
CA ILE A 47 -1.19 0.67 -5.17
C ILE A 47 -2.33 1.24 -4.33
N TYR A 48 -3.41 1.66 -4.99
CA TYR A 48 -4.67 1.92 -4.32
C TYR A 48 -5.55 0.68 -4.43
N LEU A 49 -5.68 -0.03 -3.31
CA LEU A 49 -6.39 -1.30 -3.25
C LEU A 49 -7.71 -1.15 -2.51
N ILE A 50 -8.79 -1.64 -3.10
CA ILE A 50 -10.08 -1.77 -2.45
C ILE A 50 -10.57 -3.22 -2.45
N THR A 51 -11.36 -3.59 -1.44
CA THR A 51 -11.98 -4.91 -1.34
C THR A 51 -13.11 -5.07 -2.36
N LEU A 52 -13.56 -6.29 -2.61
CA LEU A 52 -14.69 -6.59 -3.52
C LEU A 52 -15.91 -5.69 -3.24
N ASP A 53 -16.26 -5.54 -1.97
CA ASP A 53 -17.38 -4.74 -1.45
C ASP A 53 -16.93 -3.34 -0.94
N GLY A 54 -15.71 -2.93 -1.27
CA GLY A 54 -15.13 -1.66 -0.84
C GLY A 54 -15.69 -0.47 -1.61
N LYS A 55 -15.93 0.64 -0.89
CA LYS A 55 -16.28 1.91 -1.51
C LYS A 55 -15.04 2.55 -2.10
N ASP A 56 -15.10 2.88 -3.38
CA ASP A 56 -14.06 3.65 -4.05
C ASP A 56 -14.12 5.13 -3.63
N THR A 57 -13.01 5.62 -3.07
CA THR A 57 -12.81 7.01 -2.64
C THR A 57 -11.85 7.77 -3.54
N GLU A 58 -11.47 7.16 -4.68
CA GLU A 58 -10.67 7.78 -5.75
C GLU A 58 -9.31 8.34 -5.29
N LEU A 59 -8.67 7.68 -4.32
CA LEU A 59 -7.40 8.16 -3.78
C LEU A 59 -6.28 8.22 -4.84
N ASP A 60 -6.35 7.36 -5.86
CA ASP A 60 -5.41 7.26 -6.97
C ASP A 60 -5.52 8.42 -7.98
N ILE A 61 -6.76 8.86 -8.26
CA ILE A 61 -7.03 9.86 -9.32
C ILE A 61 -7.40 11.25 -8.80
N SER A 62 -7.75 11.36 -7.51
CA SER A 62 -8.09 12.65 -6.89
C SER A 62 -6.87 13.56 -6.62
N GLY A 63 -5.63 13.06 -6.82
CA GLY A 63 -4.40 13.72 -6.43
C GLY A 63 -4.10 13.66 -4.92
N TRP A 64 -4.97 12.99 -4.14
CA TRP A 64 -4.80 12.90 -2.68
C TRP A 64 -3.53 12.12 -2.31
N LEU A 65 -3.33 10.92 -2.89
CA LEU A 65 -2.14 10.11 -2.65
C LEU A 65 -0.87 10.82 -3.11
N GLU A 66 -0.85 11.37 -4.32
CA GLU A 66 0.31 12.09 -4.86
C GLU A 66 0.74 13.24 -3.94
N LYS A 67 -0.21 14.05 -3.49
CA LYS A 67 0.06 15.14 -2.55
C LYS A 67 0.59 14.63 -1.22
N ARG A 68 -0.01 13.57 -0.68
CA ARG A 68 0.38 12.98 0.60
C ARG A 68 1.79 12.42 0.54
N LEU A 69 2.09 11.62 -0.46
CA LEU A 69 3.40 11.00 -0.66
C LEU A 69 4.50 12.02 -0.91
N THR A 70 4.22 13.05 -1.69
CA THR A 70 5.13 14.18 -1.85
C THR A 70 5.44 14.85 -0.51
N THR A 71 4.43 15.05 0.33
CA THR A 71 4.61 15.63 1.68
C THR A 71 5.48 14.74 2.56
N VAL A 72 5.23 13.43 2.57
CA VAL A 72 6.02 12.44 3.33
C VAL A 72 7.48 12.47 2.89
N ASN A 73 7.74 12.45 1.59
CA ASN A 73 9.09 12.45 1.05
C ASN A 73 9.85 13.75 1.35
N ASN A 74 9.17 14.89 1.32
CA ASN A 74 9.74 16.18 1.71
C ASN A 74 10.01 16.27 3.22
N LYS A 75 9.15 15.68 4.07
CA LYS A 75 9.44 15.56 5.52
C LYS A 75 10.69 14.73 5.75
N PHE A 76 10.82 13.59 5.07
CA PHE A 76 12.00 12.74 5.17
C PHE A 76 13.28 13.47 4.74
N GLU A 77 13.26 14.16 3.61
CA GLU A 77 14.39 14.98 3.16
C GLU A 77 14.80 16.01 4.22
N LYS A 78 13.83 16.75 4.75
CA LYS A 78 14.08 17.76 5.78
C LYS A 78 14.67 17.16 7.06
N TRP A 79 14.18 16.01 7.50
CA TRP A 79 14.65 15.37 8.73
C TRP A 79 16.00 14.70 8.56
N SER A 80 16.21 13.98 7.46
CA SER A 80 17.49 13.35 7.15
C SER A 80 18.61 14.39 7.01
N LYS A 81 18.32 15.54 6.39
CA LYS A 81 19.26 16.67 6.28
C LYS A 81 19.73 17.21 7.62
N LYS A 82 18.89 17.15 8.66
CA LYS A 82 19.25 17.59 10.02
C LYS A 82 20.10 16.58 10.79
N ASN A 83 20.20 15.36 10.31
CA ASN A 83 21.01 14.33 10.95
C ASN A 83 22.49 14.69 10.80
N LYS A 84 23.24 14.70 11.91
CA LYS A 84 24.68 15.03 11.92
C LYS A 84 25.52 14.16 10.99
N LYS A 85 25.09 12.90 10.76
CA LYS A 85 25.77 11.95 9.87
C LYS A 85 25.47 12.14 8.39
N SER A 86 24.50 12.98 8.04
CA SER A 86 24.12 13.24 6.65
C SER A 86 24.99 14.29 5.96
N ASN A 87 25.88 14.97 6.71
CA ASN A 87 26.65 16.11 6.21
C ASN A 87 25.79 17.20 5.51
N GLY A 88 24.57 17.36 6.00
CA GLY A 88 23.62 18.34 5.43
C GLY A 88 22.94 17.87 4.15
N ILE A 89 23.11 16.60 3.75
CA ILE A 89 22.46 16.04 2.56
C ILE A 89 21.12 15.43 2.96
N GLY A 90 20.03 15.92 2.36
CA GLY A 90 18.69 15.34 2.51
C GLY A 90 18.55 14.06 1.70
N GLN A 91 17.84 13.09 2.25
CA GLN A 91 17.52 11.82 1.58
C GLN A 91 16.06 11.81 1.17
N LYS A 92 15.77 11.22 0.02
CA LYS A 92 14.42 10.97 -0.48
C LYS A 92 14.29 9.50 -0.86
N PHE A 93 13.08 8.95 -0.68
CA PHE A 93 12.74 7.71 -1.35
C PHE A 93 12.62 7.95 -2.85
N LYS A 94 13.05 6.99 -3.64
CA LYS A 94 12.79 6.98 -5.07
C LYS A 94 11.38 6.45 -5.30
N PHE A 95 10.55 7.24 -5.94
CA PHE A 95 9.20 6.89 -6.31
C PHE A 95 9.13 6.52 -7.77
N ASP A 96 8.21 5.62 -8.07
CA ASP A 96 7.87 5.24 -9.41
C ASP A 96 7.03 6.35 -10.09
N TYR A 97 7.48 6.81 -11.23
CA TYR A 97 6.84 7.88 -11.99
C TYR A 97 6.54 7.42 -13.40
N ARG A 98 5.39 7.80 -13.90
CA ARG A 98 5.04 7.64 -15.31
C ARG A 98 5.80 8.64 -16.18
N LYS A 99 5.77 8.40 -17.49
CA LYS A 99 6.39 9.29 -18.50
C LYS A 99 5.85 10.72 -18.49
N ASP A 100 4.63 10.95 -17.97
CA ASP A 100 4.05 12.28 -17.81
C ASP A 100 4.51 13.02 -16.54
N GLY A 101 5.42 12.42 -15.77
CA GLY A 101 6.00 12.96 -14.53
C GLY A 101 5.12 12.84 -13.30
N LYS A 102 3.94 12.21 -13.39
CA LYS A 102 3.08 11.91 -12.24
C LYS A 102 3.47 10.59 -11.60
N LEU A 103 3.15 10.43 -10.33
CA LEU A 103 3.34 9.15 -9.66
C LEU A 103 2.61 8.02 -10.41
N ASP A 104 3.26 6.88 -10.52
CA ASP A 104 2.56 5.68 -10.97
C ASP A 104 1.80 5.07 -9.79
N ILE A 105 0.48 5.12 -9.91
CA ILE A 105 -0.44 4.59 -8.91
C ILE A 105 -1.38 3.63 -9.62
N THR A 106 -1.25 2.35 -9.29
CA THR A 106 -2.13 1.31 -9.84
C THR A 106 -3.34 1.10 -8.95
N PHE A 107 -4.53 1.06 -9.56
CA PHE A 107 -5.76 0.70 -8.89
C PHE A 107 -5.98 -0.81 -8.94
N VAL A 108 -6.31 -1.40 -7.79
CA VAL A 108 -6.62 -2.83 -7.68
C VAL A 108 -7.91 -3.01 -6.88
N ARG A 109 -8.90 -3.70 -7.45
CA ARG A 109 -10.04 -4.24 -6.70
C ARG A 109 -9.82 -5.72 -6.47
N THR A 110 -9.75 -6.15 -5.20
CA THR A 110 -9.60 -7.58 -4.90
C THR A 110 -10.92 -8.31 -5.04
N ASN A 111 -10.87 -9.62 -5.26
CA ASN A 111 -12.02 -10.52 -5.16
C ASN A 111 -12.33 -10.94 -3.71
N ILE A 112 -11.71 -10.31 -2.73
CA ILE A 112 -11.84 -10.61 -1.30
C ILE A 112 -12.72 -9.56 -0.65
N SER A 113 -13.77 -9.97 0.08
CA SER A 113 -14.62 -9.05 0.80
C SER A 113 -13.92 -8.44 2.02
N LYS A 114 -14.34 -7.22 2.40
CA LYS A 114 -13.86 -6.53 3.61
C LYS A 114 -13.99 -7.40 4.86
N LYS A 115 -15.11 -8.13 5.00
CA LYS A 115 -15.34 -9.03 6.13
C LYS A 115 -14.29 -10.14 6.19
N LYS A 116 -14.00 -10.78 5.06
CA LYS A 116 -13.01 -11.87 4.98
C LYS A 116 -11.61 -11.36 5.27
N LEU A 117 -11.21 -10.26 4.65
CA LEU A 117 -9.90 -9.66 4.83
C LEU A 117 -9.69 -9.13 6.26
N GLY A 118 -10.69 -8.40 6.81
CA GLY A 118 -10.64 -7.87 8.16
C GLY A 118 -10.79 -8.93 9.27
N ALA A 119 -11.20 -10.15 8.96
CA ALA A 119 -11.25 -11.27 9.92
C ALA A 119 -9.89 -11.94 10.12
N HIS A 120 -8.94 -11.70 9.24
CA HIS A 120 -7.63 -12.32 9.29
C HIS A 120 -6.68 -11.58 10.26
N ASP A 121 -5.81 -12.34 10.94
CA ASP A 121 -4.86 -11.76 11.89
C ASP A 121 -3.71 -11.00 11.20
N SER A 122 -3.42 -11.32 9.93
CA SER A 122 -2.42 -10.65 9.11
C SER A 122 -3.02 -10.32 7.73
N PRO A 123 -3.85 -9.28 7.61
CA PRO A 123 -4.44 -8.90 6.33
C PRO A 123 -3.40 -8.53 5.26
N ASN A 124 -2.26 -7.97 5.66
CA ASN A 124 -1.12 -7.65 4.81
C ASN A 124 -0.58 -8.87 4.06
N ASP A 125 -0.48 -10.05 4.71
CA ASP A 125 0.02 -11.27 4.06
C ASP A 125 -0.92 -11.73 2.95
N ILE A 126 -2.23 -11.59 3.16
CA ILE A 126 -3.24 -11.90 2.13
C ILE A 126 -3.15 -10.92 0.98
N ILE A 127 -3.06 -9.62 1.28
CA ILE A 127 -2.92 -8.57 0.26
C ILE A 127 -1.66 -8.80 -0.57
N TYR A 128 -0.54 -9.06 0.09
CA TYR A 128 0.72 -9.33 -0.60
C TYR A 128 0.65 -10.57 -1.50
N SER A 129 0.10 -11.67 -0.97
CA SER A 129 -0.07 -12.90 -1.76
C SER A 129 -0.97 -12.68 -2.97
N TYR A 130 -2.04 -11.89 -2.80
CA TYR A 130 -2.93 -11.51 -3.88
C TYR A 130 -2.19 -10.67 -4.95
N LEU A 131 -1.50 -9.62 -4.53
CA LEU A 131 -0.77 -8.74 -5.44
C LEU A 131 0.33 -9.48 -6.21
N ARG A 132 1.04 -10.39 -5.57
CA ARG A 132 2.01 -11.25 -6.27
C ARG A 132 1.36 -12.13 -7.34
N ALA A 133 0.19 -12.68 -7.04
CA ALA A 133 -0.55 -13.49 -8.02
C ALA A 133 -1.04 -12.65 -9.22
N GLU A 134 -1.27 -11.35 -9.01
CA GLU A 134 -1.61 -10.37 -10.06
C GLU A 134 -0.38 -9.79 -10.79
N GLY A 135 0.84 -10.27 -10.49
CA GLY A 135 2.07 -9.88 -11.18
C GLY A 135 2.83 -8.70 -10.56
N PHE A 136 2.44 -8.23 -9.35
CA PHE A 136 3.21 -7.21 -8.62
C PHE A 136 4.36 -7.87 -7.86
N ASP A 137 5.39 -8.31 -8.58
CA ASP A 137 6.54 -9.05 -8.02
C ASP A 137 7.89 -8.60 -8.61
N ASN A 138 7.96 -7.41 -9.21
CA ASN A 138 9.22 -6.86 -9.73
C ASN A 138 10.23 -6.69 -8.58
N PRO A 139 11.40 -7.34 -8.64
CA PRO A 139 12.40 -7.32 -7.56
C PRO A 139 13.03 -5.95 -7.33
N LYS A 140 12.85 -4.98 -8.23
CA LYS A 140 13.31 -3.60 -8.07
C LYS A 140 12.25 -2.68 -7.47
N LYS A 141 11.05 -3.19 -7.21
CA LYS A 141 9.94 -2.40 -6.66
C LYS A 141 9.60 -2.78 -5.22
N VAL A 142 9.38 -1.77 -4.41
CA VAL A 142 8.69 -1.89 -3.12
C VAL A 142 7.25 -1.47 -3.33
N TYR A 143 6.33 -2.38 -3.09
CA TYR A 143 4.90 -2.11 -3.31
C TYR A 143 4.26 -1.51 -2.09
N ALA A 144 3.86 -0.24 -2.18
CA ALA A 144 3.21 0.51 -1.13
C ALA A 144 1.70 0.57 -1.36
N THR A 145 0.96 -0.22 -0.60
CA THR A 145 -0.49 -0.40 -0.77
C THR A 145 -1.27 0.50 0.18
N PHE A 146 -2.25 1.23 -0.35
CA PHE A 146 -3.18 2.08 0.40
C PHE A 146 -4.58 1.52 0.28
N THR A 147 -5.24 1.25 1.41
CA THR A 147 -6.56 0.60 1.42
C THR A 147 -7.58 1.34 2.27
N GLY A 148 -8.86 1.29 1.86
CA GLY A 148 -9.97 1.93 2.55
C GLY A 148 -10.57 1.15 3.71
N PHE A 149 -10.04 -0.04 4.09
CA PHE A 149 -10.55 -0.80 5.21
C PHE A 149 -9.66 -0.70 6.46
N LYS A 150 -10.21 -1.02 7.62
CA LYS A 150 -9.49 -1.07 8.90
C LYS A 150 -9.04 -2.49 9.20
N SER A 151 -7.81 -2.66 9.67
CA SER A 151 -7.31 -3.94 10.19
C SER A 151 -7.95 -4.27 11.54
N LYS A 152 -8.10 -5.56 11.85
CA LYS A 152 -8.56 -6.07 13.16
C LYS A 152 -7.49 -6.01 14.24
N ARG A 153 -6.23 -5.97 13.88
CA ARG A 153 -5.12 -5.82 14.83
C ARG A 153 -5.24 -4.48 15.53
N GLY A 154 -6.05 -4.49 16.57
CA GLY A 154 -6.48 -3.43 17.46
C GLY A 154 -5.65 -2.15 17.36
N ASN A 155 -6.22 -1.00 17.48
CA ASN A 155 -5.59 0.32 17.50
C ASN A 155 -4.68 0.72 16.32
N SER A 156 -4.31 -0.18 15.43
CA SER A 156 -3.50 0.15 14.25
C SER A 156 -4.40 0.65 13.12
N ASP A 157 -4.96 1.84 13.28
CA ASP A 157 -5.41 2.67 12.15
C ASP A 157 -4.17 3.16 11.35
N GLY A 158 -3.10 2.36 11.38
CA GLY A 158 -1.80 2.71 10.84
C GLY A 158 -1.48 1.93 9.59
N GLY A 159 -0.44 1.17 9.67
CA GLY A 159 0.07 0.37 8.58
C GLY A 159 0.78 -0.88 9.10
N GLU A 160 1.21 -1.69 8.18
CA GLU A 160 2.09 -2.82 8.39
C GLU A 160 3.11 -2.84 7.26
N GLY A 161 4.40 -2.88 7.60
CA GLY A 161 5.48 -2.92 6.64
C GLY A 161 6.36 -4.15 6.78
N GLY A 162 6.80 -4.68 5.67
CA GLY A 162 7.75 -5.78 5.56
C GLY A 162 8.37 -5.79 4.17
N VAL A 163 9.58 -6.34 4.04
CA VAL A 163 10.28 -6.36 2.76
C VAL A 163 9.61 -7.36 1.80
N PRO A 164 9.28 -6.99 0.57
CA PRO A 164 9.42 -5.68 -0.08
C PRO A 164 8.09 -4.92 -0.22
N TYR A 165 7.21 -4.92 0.75
CA TYR A 165 5.88 -4.29 0.65
C TYR A 165 5.41 -3.68 1.95
N MET A 166 4.43 -2.80 1.84
CA MET A 166 3.73 -2.22 2.98
C MET A 166 2.25 -2.02 2.66
N VAL A 167 1.44 -1.96 3.72
CA VAL A 167 0.01 -1.66 3.63
C VAL A 167 -0.33 -0.55 4.61
N ILE A 168 -0.99 0.49 4.12
CA ILE A 168 -1.56 1.58 4.93
C ILE A 168 -3.08 1.41 4.97
N TYR A 169 -3.62 1.28 6.17
CA TYR A 169 -5.04 1.08 6.41
C TYR A 169 -5.77 2.41 6.63
N SER A 170 -6.86 2.63 5.91
CA SER A 170 -7.72 3.82 6.05
C SER A 170 -6.97 5.16 6.06
N PRO A 171 -6.08 5.46 5.10
CA PRO A 171 -5.18 6.61 5.13
C PRO A 171 -5.90 7.97 5.12
N ALA A 172 -7.14 8.02 4.68
CA ALA A 172 -7.94 9.25 4.62
C ALA A 172 -8.74 9.53 5.90
N VAL A 173 -8.76 8.60 6.86
CA VAL A 173 -9.50 8.75 8.12
C VAL A 173 -8.61 9.38 9.17
N LYS A 174 -9.02 10.56 9.67
CA LYS A 174 -8.41 11.15 10.86
C LYS A 174 -9.08 10.53 12.10
N SER A 175 -8.33 9.79 12.89
CA SER A 175 -8.76 9.34 14.21
C SER A 175 -8.15 10.25 15.28
N TYR A 176 -8.96 10.67 16.27
CA TYR A 176 -8.48 11.49 17.37
C TYR A 176 -7.45 10.70 18.21
N GLY A 177 -6.29 11.31 18.48
CA GLY A 177 -5.21 10.68 19.25
C GLY A 177 -4.32 9.71 18.45
N GLN A 178 -4.52 9.55 17.15
CA GLN A 178 -3.67 8.74 16.29
C GLN A 178 -2.42 9.53 15.82
N PRO A 179 -1.30 8.85 15.55
CA PRO A 179 -0.12 9.49 14.97
C PRO A 179 -0.44 10.22 13.68
N ASP A 180 0.35 11.26 13.36
CA ASP A 180 0.28 11.89 12.03
C ASP A 180 0.48 10.82 10.96
N MET A 181 -0.51 10.67 10.06
CA MET A 181 -0.49 9.66 9.01
C MET A 181 0.77 9.75 8.13
N ASP A 182 1.37 10.93 8.00
CA ASP A 182 2.63 11.07 7.26
C ASP A 182 3.78 10.34 7.99
N ILE A 183 3.75 10.32 9.33
CA ILE A 183 4.73 9.57 10.15
C ILE A 183 4.50 8.08 10.01
N VAL A 184 3.24 7.63 10.04
CA VAL A 184 2.89 6.22 9.84
C VAL A 184 3.37 5.74 8.46
N ILE A 185 3.06 6.48 7.41
CA ILE A 185 3.51 6.13 6.05
C ILE A 185 5.04 6.05 6.00
N LEU A 186 5.74 7.04 6.55
CA LEU A 186 7.19 7.08 6.58
C LEU A 186 7.78 5.88 7.35
N HIS A 187 7.18 5.54 8.48
CA HIS A 187 7.57 4.40 9.32
C HIS A 187 7.46 3.08 8.54
N GLU A 188 6.32 2.84 7.89
CA GLU A 188 6.11 1.63 7.11
C GLU A 188 7.01 1.57 5.86
N MET A 189 7.32 2.71 5.25
CA MET A 189 8.29 2.77 4.15
C MET A 189 9.69 2.32 4.59
N PHE A 190 10.11 2.64 5.82
CA PHE A 190 11.37 2.14 6.36
C PHE A 190 11.33 0.63 6.60
N HIS A 191 10.23 0.09 7.14
CA HIS A 191 10.06 -1.35 7.28
C HIS A 191 10.14 -2.06 5.93
N ALA A 192 9.46 -1.54 4.92
CA ALA A 192 9.44 -2.11 3.59
C ALA A 192 10.81 -2.11 2.88
N GLN A 193 11.72 -1.21 3.29
CA GLN A 193 13.13 -1.22 2.87
C GLN A 193 14.04 -2.08 3.77
N GLY A 194 13.52 -2.71 4.80
CA GLY A 194 14.30 -3.52 5.74
C GLY A 194 15.08 -2.74 6.79
N ALA A 195 14.78 -1.45 6.98
CA ALA A 195 15.55 -0.59 7.88
C ALA A 195 15.48 -0.99 9.37
N ALA A 196 14.51 -1.79 9.77
CA ALA A 196 14.37 -2.30 11.14
C ALA A 196 14.72 -3.78 11.29
N TYR A 197 15.11 -4.46 10.20
CA TYR A 197 15.52 -5.86 10.23
C TYR A 197 16.93 -6.03 10.80
N ALA A 198 17.30 -7.28 11.06
CA ALA A 198 18.46 -7.85 11.74
C ALA A 198 19.84 -7.13 11.73
N CYS A 199 20.04 -6.13 10.92
CA CYS A 199 21.22 -5.27 10.96
C CYS A 199 21.14 -4.16 12.03
N GLY A 200 20.00 -3.95 12.67
CA GLY A 200 19.85 -3.01 13.78
C GLY A 200 20.33 -3.61 15.08
N LYS A 201 21.50 -3.22 15.54
CA LYS A 201 22.10 -3.67 16.83
C LYS A 201 21.25 -3.40 18.09
N ARG A 202 20.02 -2.85 17.95
CA ARG A 202 19.15 -2.40 19.05
C ARG A 202 17.69 -2.80 18.87
N THR A 203 17.38 -3.77 18.02
CA THR A 203 16.02 -4.28 17.90
C THR A 203 15.67 -5.12 19.11
N TYR A 204 14.48 -4.90 19.68
CA TYR A 204 14.07 -5.63 20.87
C TYR A 204 13.02 -6.71 20.57
N ASP A 205 12.25 -6.56 19.49
CA ASP A 205 11.29 -7.55 18.98
C ASP A 205 11.59 -8.01 17.55
N GLY A 206 12.76 -7.64 17.00
CA GLY A 206 13.18 -7.93 15.64
C GLY A 206 12.67 -6.91 14.61
N THR A 207 11.78 -6.00 14.97
CA THR A 207 11.16 -5.02 14.05
C THR A 207 11.31 -3.57 14.48
N HIS A 208 11.55 -3.31 15.77
CA HIS A 208 11.66 -1.95 16.31
C HIS A 208 12.94 -1.76 17.14
N VAL A 209 13.42 -0.54 17.20
CA VAL A 209 14.52 -0.15 18.09
C VAL A 209 13.95 0.05 19.49
N LYS A 210 14.61 -0.51 20.50
CA LYS A 210 14.21 -0.37 21.90
C LYS A 210 14.04 1.11 22.28
N GLY A 211 12.85 1.50 22.74
CA GLY A 211 12.51 2.88 23.13
C GLY A 211 12.02 3.76 21.97
N SER A 212 11.71 3.18 20.82
CA SER A 212 11.06 3.89 19.70
C SER A 212 9.55 3.60 19.65
N ASP A 213 8.88 3.67 20.79
CA ASP A 213 7.41 3.67 20.81
C ASP A 213 6.94 4.96 20.15
N ILE A 214 6.40 4.82 18.93
CA ILE A 214 5.73 5.89 18.20
C ILE A 214 4.23 5.83 18.53
#